data_034cdeae4ea5a30e942dd762fdf56f10
#
_entry.id   034cdeae4ea5a30e942dd762fdf56f10
#
_cell.length_a   1.000
_cell.length_b   1.000
_cell.length_c   1.000
_cell.angle_alpha   90.00
_cell.angle_beta   90.00
_cell.angle_gamma   90.00
#
_symmetry.space_group_name_H-M   'P 1'
#
loop_
_entity.id
_entity.type
_entity.pdbx_description
1 polymer ?
#
loop_
_entity_poly.entity_id
_entity_poly.type
_entity_poly.pdbx_seq_one_letter_code
_entity_poly.pdbx_strand_id
1 'polypeptide(L)'
;MLPNHAPLMVAEQYGTLANIHGDRIDLGLGRAPGTDGMTAQALSRSSAEPQAFARHIYDLQGWFGESGTAHSVPIFSAVSQGMEVPIWVLGSTVNGASIAGQLGLPFSLASHFAPDQIDDAIRVYRETFSTEAPTARIEKPQVMAGINAV
;
A
#
# COMPACT_ATOMS: atom_id res chain seq x y z
N MET A 1 1.81 -4.51 -7.69
CA MET A 1 0.45 -4.89 -7.23
C MET A 1 0.61 -5.94 -6.12
N LEU A 2 0.26 -5.58 -4.87
CA LEU A 2 0.51 -6.43 -3.70
C LEU A 2 -0.06 -7.85 -3.85
N PRO A 3 -1.28 -8.07 -4.40
CA PRO A 3 -1.79 -9.43 -4.54
C PRO A 3 -0.96 -10.38 -5.43
N ASN A 4 -0.02 -9.88 -6.20
CA ASN A 4 0.86 -10.70 -7.03
C ASN A 4 2.13 -11.19 -6.29
N HIS A 5 2.33 -10.75 -5.06
CA HIS A 5 3.55 -10.99 -4.28
C HIS A 5 3.21 -11.50 -2.88
N ALA A 6 4.08 -12.35 -2.33
CA ALA A 6 3.99 -12.71 -0.93
C ALA A 6 4.39 -11.49 -0.06
N PRO A 7 3.57 -11.06 0.91
CA PRO A 7 3.86 -9.85 1.69
C PRO A 7 5.22 -9.89 2.41
N LEU A 8 5.64 -11.02 2.95
CA LEU A 8 6.96 -11.17 3.56
C LEU A 8 8.10 -10.89 2.56
N MET A 9 7.99 -11.38 1.33
CA MET A 9 8.99 -11.09 0.29
C MET A 9 9.05 -9.60 -0.05
N VAL A 10 7.90 -8.92 -0.06
CA VAL A 10 7.85 -7.46 -0.24
C VAL A 10 8.54 -6.76 0.92
N ALA A 11 8.28 -7.19 2.17
CA ALA A 11 8.94 -6.63 3.34
C ALA A 11 10.46 -6.76 3.24
N GLU A 12 10.98 -7.96 2.93
CA GLU A 12 12.42 -8.19 2.83
C GLU A 12 13.09 -7.43 1.69
N GLN A 13 12.44 -7.34 0.52
CA GLN A 13 12.95 -6.56 -0.60
C GLN A 13 13.02 -5.06 -0.28
N TYR A 14 11.96 -4.48 0.27
CA TYR A 14 11.94 -3.07 0.63
C TYR A 14 12.78 -2.78 1.87
N GLY A 15 12.82 -3.67 2.84
CA GLY A 15 13.77 -3.61 3.96
C GLY A 15 15.22 -3.58 3.48
N THR A 16 15.57 -4.42 2.50
CA THR A 16 16.91 -4.42 1.87
C THR A 16 17.19 -3.09 1.17
N LEU A 17 16.24 -2.58 0.38
CA LEU A 17 16.40 -1.28 -0.29
C LEU A 17 16.57 -0.14 0.71
N ALA A 18 15.80 -0.12 1.78
CA ALA A 18 15.91 0.88 2.84
C ALA A 18 17.25 0.80 3.58
N ASN A 19 17.77 -0.40 3.84
CA ASN A 19 19.11 -0.60 4.41
C ASN A 19 20.23 -0.03 3.51
N ILE A 20 20.07 -0.12 2.19
CA ILE A 20 21.07 0.38 1.22
C ILE A 20 20.95 1.89 1.02
N HIS A 21 19.72 2.41 0.95
CA HIS A 21 19.44 3.76 0.48
C HIS A 21 18.92 4.72 1.56
N GLY A 22 18.69 4.22 2.78
CA GLY A 22 18.13 5.00 3.90
C GLY A 22 16.66 5.36 3.68
N ASP A 23 16.24 6.49 4.23
CA ASP A 23 14.88 7.05 4.23
C ASP A 23 14.41 7.60 2.85
N ARG A 24 15.03 7.18 1.78
CA ARG A 24 14.72 7.60 0.40
C ARG A 24 13.76 6.63 -0.31
N ILE A 25 13.27 5.61 0.39
CA ILE A 25 12.46 4.53 -0.19
C ILE A 25 11.04 4.60 0.35
N ASP A 26 10.08 4.73 -0.55
CA ASP A 26 8.64 4.58 -0.28
C ASP A 26 8.10 3.32 -0.95
N LEU A 27 7.12 2.67 -0.32
CA LEU A 27 6.45 1.49 -0.86
C LEU A 27 5.05 1.83 -1.36
N GLY A 28 4.86 1.86 -2.69
CA GLY A 28 3.55 2.03 -3.32
C GLY A 28 2.84 0.70 -3.53
N LEU A 29 1.64 0.53 -2.96
CA LEU A 29 0.86 -0.71 -3.02
C LEU A 29 -0.48 -0.51 -3.71
N GLY A 30 -0.74 -1.26 -4.78
CA GLY A 30 -2.03 -1.33 -5.44
C GLY A 30 -2.75 -2.66 -5.17
N ARG A 31 -4.08 -2.61 -5.10
CA ARG A 31 -4.95 -3.77 -4.88
C ARG A 31 -5.36 -4.48 -6.16
N ALA A 32 -5.57 -3.73 -7.23
CA ALA A 32 -6.07 -4.26 -8.50
C ALA A 32 -5.15 -5.36 -9.07
N PRO A 33 -5.66 -6.27 -9.92
CA PRO A 33 -4.83 -7.33 -10.50
C PRO A 33 -3.64 -6.81 -11.30
N GLY A 34 -3.80 -5.76 -12.10
CA GLY A 34 -2.74 -5.27 -13.00
C GLY A 34 -2.35 -6.27 -14.08
N THR A 35 -3.16 -7.32 -14.29
CA THR A 35 -2.91 -8.39 -15.25
C THR A 35 -4.21 -9.09 -15.65
N ASP A 36 -4.17 -9.92 -16.71
CA ASP A 36 -5.28 -10.78 -17.14
C ASP A 36 -5.51 -11.97 -16.20
N GLY A 37 -6.66 -12.65 -16.37
CA GLY A 37 -7.07 -13.76 -15.48
C GLY A 37 -6.14 -14.97 -15.54
N MET A 38 -5.56 -15.29 -16.70
CA MET A 38 -4.64 -16.43 -16.84
C MET A 38 -3.32 -16.18 -16.13
N THR A 39 -2.78 -14.99 -16.26
CA THR A 39 -1.58 -14.56 -15.54
C THR A 39 -1.82 -14.50 -14.03
N ALA A 40 -3.00 -14.00 -13.60
CA ALA A 40 -3.37 -14.00 -12.19
C ALA A 40 -3.43 -15.42 -11.61
N GLN A 41 -3.97 -16.38 -12.38
CA GLN A 41 -3.99 -17.79 -11.98
C GLN A 41 -2.59 -18.40 -11.90
N ALA A 42 -1.72 -18.11 -12.86
CA ALA A 42 -0.33 -18.57 -12.86
C ALA A 42 0.48 -18.02 -11.68
N LEU A 43 0.13 -16.82 -11.19
CA LEU A 43 0.71 -16.22 -10.00
C LEU A 43 0.15 -16.78 -8.69
N SER A 44 -0.73 -17.79 -8.74
CA SER A 44 -1.37 -18.44 -7.59
C SER A 44 -2.04 -17.43 -6.65
N ARG A 45 -2.67 -16.40 -7.20
CA ARG A 45 -3.29 -15.34 -6.41
C ARG A 45 -4.47 -15.87 -5.59
N SER A 46 -4.31 -15.82 -4.28
CA SER A 46 -5.44 -15.90 -3.37
C SER A 46 -6.10 -14.52 -3.33
N SER A 47 -7.36 -14.45 -3.72
CA SER A 47 -8.29 -13.31 -3.70
C SER A 47 -7.73 -11.89 -3.50
N ALA A 48 -8.11 -10.99 -4.40
CA ALA A 48 -7.93 -9.55 -4.24
C ALA A 48 -8.99 -8.94 -3.28
N GLU A 49 -9.35 -9.65 -2.22
CA GLU A 49 -10.34 -9.17 -1.26
C GLU A 49 -9.82 -7.97 -0.47
N PRO A 50 -10.66 -6.94 -0.23
CA PRO A 50 -10.25 -5.76 0.53
C PRO A 50 -9.68 -6.08 1.90
N GLN A 51 -10.23 -7.09 2.60
CA GLN A 51 -9.78 -7.52 3.91
C GLN A 51 -8.38 -8.13 3.88
N ALA A 52 -8.06 -8.91 2.84
CA ALA A 52 -6.72 -9.46 2.67
C ALA A 52 -5.69 -8.35 2.41
N PHE A 53 -6.05 -7.35 1.60
CA PHE A 53 -5.19 -6.20 1.32
C PHE A 53 -4.86 -5.40 2.59
N ALA A 54 -5.88 -5.07 3.40
CA ALA A 54 -5.70 -4.37 4.67
C ALA A 54 -4.80 -5.15 5.65
N ARG A 55 -5.05 -6.46 5.80
CA ARG A 55 -4.24 -7.34 6.65
C ARG A 55 -2.78 -7.38 6.19
N HIS A 56 -2.53 -7.52 4.88
CA HIS A 56 -1.17 -7.57 4.35
C HIS A 56 -0.43 -6.24 4.59
N ILE A 57 -1.10 -5.10 4.47
CA ILE A 57 -0.52 -3.79 4.83
C ILE A 57 -0.18 -3.75 6.33
N TYR A 58 -1.08 -4.22 7.18
CA TYR A 58 -0.86 -4.26 8.62
C TYR A 58 0.34 -5.13 8.98
N ASP A 59 0.50 -6.29 8.33
CA ASP A 59 1.67 -7.15 8.51
C ASP A 59 2.97 -6.51 8.01
N LEU A 60 2.93 -5.84 6.86
CA LEU A 60 4.08 -5.08 6.34
C LEU A 60 4.54 -4.01 7.34
N GLN A 61 3.61 -3.29 7.95
CA GLN A 61 3.94 -2.30 8.98
C GLN A 61 4.57 -2.94 10.24
N GLY A 62 4.14 -4.15 10.60
CA GLY A 62 4.76 -4.91 11.68
C GLY A 62 6.21 -5.29 11.37
N TRP A 63 6.48 -5.77 10.16
CA TRP A 63 7.84 -6.11 9.74
C TRP A 63 8.77 -4.88 9.63
N PHE A 64 8.25 -3.74 9.17
CA PHE A 64 9.04 -2.49 9.08
C PHE A 64 9.22 -1.79 10.43
N GLY A 65 8.37 -2.08 11.41
CA GLY A 65 8.45 -1.48 12.74
C GLY A 65 9.57 -2.02 13.62
N GLU A 66 9.71 -1.49 14.82
CA GLU A 66 10.77 -1.82 15.77
C GLU A 66 10.85 -3.31 16.12
N SER A 67 9.69 -4.00 16.19
CA SER A 67 9.65 -5.44 16.51
C SER A 67 10.15 -6.31 15.37
N GLY A 68 10.09 -5.85 14.12
CA GLY A 68 10.38 -6.64 12.93
C GLY A 68 9.46 -7.85 12.73
N THR A 69 8.31 -7.88 13.41
CA THR A 69 7.40 -9.02 13.43
C THR A 69 6.03 -8.62 12.88
N ALA A 70 5.46 -9.44 11.99
CA ALA A 70 4.11 -9.22 11.47
C ALA A 70 3.07 -9.22 12.59
N HIS A 71 2.00 -8.45 12.42
CA HIS A 71 0.95 -8.35 13.42
C HIS A 71 -0.01 -9.55 13.43
N SER A 72 -0.24 -10.17 12.28
CA SER A 72 -1.20 -11.29 12.17
C SER A 72 -0.57 -12.67 12.32
N VAL A 73 0.76 -12.79 12.17
CA VAL A 73 1.51 -14.06 12.29
C VAL A 73 2.85 -13.83 12.99
N PRO A 74 3.34 -14.76 13.82
CA PRO A 74 4.58 -14.59 14.57
C PRO A 74 5.82 -14.85 13.70
N ILE A 75 5.93 -14.16 12.58
CA ILE A 75 7.06 -14.26 11.64
C ILE A 75 7.90 -12.99 11.74
N PHE A 76 9.18 -13.15 11.97
CA PHE A 76 10.16 -12.08 12.10
C PHE A 76 10.97 -11.91 10.82
N SER A 77 11.27 -10.66 10.45
CA SER A 77 12.16 -10.30 9.35
C SER A 77 13.28 -9.37 9.84
N ALA A 78 14.48 -9.92 10.00
CA ALA A 78 15.63 -9.16 10.47
C ALA A 78 16.04 -8.01 9.52
N VAL A 79 15.87 -8.21 8.21
CA VAL A 79 16.26 -7.21 7.20
C VAL A 79 15.30 -6.04 7.12
N SER A 80 14.06 -6.23 7.59
CA SER A 80 13.02 -5.20 7.55
C SER A 80 12.87 -4.46 8.88
N GLN A 81 13.36 -5.03 9.97
CA GLN A 81 13.19 -4.50 11.33
C GLN A 81 13.69 -3.06 11.45
N GLY A 82 12.83 -2.17 11.93
CA GLY A 82 13.15 -0.77 12.19
C GLY A 82 13.37 0.11 10.95
N MET A 83 13.07 -0.40 9.74
CA MET A 83 13.26 0.36 8.51
C MET A 83 12.19 1.43 8.28
N GLU A 84 11.04 1.32 8.92
CA GLU A 84 9.93 2.29 8.89
C GLU A 84 9.56 2.80 7.48
N VAL A 85 9.57 1.90 6.49
CA VAL A 85 9.29 2.23 5.09
C VAL A 85 7.88 2.79 4.94
N PRO A 86 7.71 4.04 4.45
CA PRO A 86 6.39 4.63 4.25
C PRO A 86 5.59 3.85 3.21
N ILE A 87 4.32 3.56 3.52
CA ILE A 87 3.41 2.84 2.63
C ILE A 87 2.40 3.80 2.03
N TRP A 88 2.32 3.81 0.69
CA TRP A 88 1.34 4.55 -0.11
C TRP A 88 0.34 3.60 -0.75
N VAL A 89 -0.94 3.90 -0.66
CA VAL A 89 -1.96 3.17 -1.42
C VAL A 89 -2.06 3.76 -2.83
N LEU A 90 -1.91 2.91 -3.85
CA LEU A 90 -2.02 3.30 -5.26
C LEU A 90 -3.42 2.98 -5.79
N GLY A 91 -4.00 3.91 -6.51
CA GLY A 91 -5.29 3.70 -7.18
C GLY A 91 -5.63 4.76 -8.21
N SER A 92 -6.58 4.47 -9.09
CA SER A 92 -7.08 5.39 -10.11
C SER A 92 -8.60 5.64 -10.00
N THR A 93 -9.24 5.11 -8.95
CA THR A 93 -10.70 5.12 -8.81
C THR A 93 -11.14 5.61 -7.44
N VAL A 94 -12.39 6.05 -7.35
CA VAL A 94 -13.07 6.42 -6.10
C VAL A 94 -13.01 5.27 -5.06
N ASN A 95 -13.14 4.01 -5.50
CA ASN A 95 -13.02 2.86 -4.60
C ASN A 95 -11.61 2.73 -4.00
N GLY A 96 -10.56 2.91 -4.80
CA GLY A 96 -9.18 2.92 -4.30
C GLY A 96 -8.94 4.05 -3.29
N ALA A 97 -9.49 5.22 -3.58
CA ALA A 97 -9.46 6.40 -2.71
C ALA A 97 -10.13 6.13 -1.34
N SER A 98 -11.34 5.54 -1.36
CA SER A 98 -12.05 5.15 -0.14
C SER A 98 -11.26 4.15 0.72
N ILE A 99 -10.64 3.15 0.10
CA ILE A 99 -9.80 2.18 0.82
C ILE A 99 -8.59 2.87 1.46
N ALA A 100 -7.88 3.74 0.72
CA ALA A 100 -6.76 4.49 1.27
C ALA A 100 -7.17 5.34 2.48
N GLY A 101 -8.32 6.03 2.39
CA GLY A 101 -8.89 6.82 3.47
C GLY A 101 -9.22 5.98 4.69
N GLN A 102 -9.95 4.88 4.51
CA GLN A 102 -10.30 3.97 5.61
C GLN A 102 -9.09 3.33 6.31
N LEU A 103 -7.98 3.15 5.59
CA LEU A 103 -6.73 2.64 6.15
C LEU A 103 -5.89 3.72 6.83
N GLY A 104 -6.25 5.01 6.74
CA GLY A 104 -5.49 6.11 7.29
C GLY A 104 -4.08 6.25 6.68
N LEU A 105 -3.95 5.94 5.39
CA LEU A 105 -2.68 5.93 4.66
C LEU A 105 -2.64 7.01 3.57
N PRO A 106 -1.45 7.48 3.17
CA PRO A 106 -1.31 8.37 2.04
C PRO A 106 -1.76 7.70 0.75
N PHE A 107 -2.37 8.49 -0.14
CA PHE A 107 -2.96 8.03 -1.39
C PHE A 107 -2.21 8.57 -2.61
N SER A 108 -1.71 7.68 -3.45
CA SER A 108 -1.13 8.03 -4.75
C SER A 108 -2.15 7.75 -5.85
N LEU A 109 -2.71 8.84 -6.39
CA LEU A 109 -3.72 8.83 -7.44
C LEU A 109 -3.07 8.76 -8.82
N ALA A 110 -3.35 7.69 -9.56
CA ALA A 110 -2.92 7.52 -10.94
C ALA A 110 -3.80 8.37 -11.90
N SER A 111 -3.77 9.68 -11.73
CA SER A 111 -4.60 10.64 -12.45
C SER A 111 -4.34 10.67 -13.96
N HIS A 112 -3.17 10.24 -14.40
CA HIS A 112 -2.84 10.06 -15.82
C HIS A 112 -3.63 8.92 -16.50
N PHE A 113 -4.24 7.99 -15.74
CA PHE A 113 -5.12 6.94 -16.27
C PHE A 113 -6.59 7.34 -16.27
N ALA A 114 -7.03 8.14 -15.29
CA ALA A 114 -8.43 8.48 -15.10
C ALA A 114 -8.56 9.96 -14.66
N PRO A 115 -8.26 10.92 -15.55
CA PRO A 115 -8.28 12.34 -15.20
C PRO A 115 -9.68 12.82 -14.77
N ASP A 116 -10.74 12.27 -15.34
CA ASP A 116 -12.13 12.65 -15.02
C ASP A 116 -12.56 12.27 -13.59
N GLN A 117 -11.82 11.39 -12.91
CA GLN A 117 -12.14 10.95 -11.55
C GLN A 117 -11.35 11.66 -10.46
N ILE A 118 -10.47 12.59 -10.79
CA ILE A 118 -9.53 13.21 -9.85
C ILE A 118 -10.27 13.85 -8.68
N ASP A 119 -11.22 14.74 -8.96
CA ASP A 119 -11.92 15.52 -7.93
C ASP A 119 -12.75 14.61 -7.02
N ASP A 120 -13.49 13.66 -7.58
CA ASP A 120 -14.28 12.71 -6.82
C ASP A 120 -13.41 11.77 -5.97
N ALA A 121 -12.30 11.29 -6.51
CA ALA A 121 -11.38 10.43 -5.77
C ALA A 121 -10.76 11.18 -4.58
N ILE A 122 -10.30 12.41 -4.78
CA ILE A 122 -9.71 13.24 -3.72
C ILE A 122 -10.77 13.57 -2.65
N ARG A 123 -11.99 13.92 -3.06
CA ARG A 123 -13.08 14.19 -2.14
C ARG A 123 -13.39 12.96 -1.28
N VAL A 124 -13.61 11.80 -1.89
CA VAL A 124 -13.95 10.57 -1.18
C VAL A 124 -12.79 10.12 -0.26
N TYR A 125 -11.54 10.25 -0.70
CA TYR A 125 -10.38 9.98 0.15
C TYR A 125 -10.41 10.83 1.44
N ARG A 126 -10.66 12.14 1.32
CA ARG A 126 -10.72 13.06 2.46
C ARG A 126 -11.91 12.78 3.38
N GLU A 127 -13.07 12.46 2.82
CA GLU A 127 -14.30 12.12 3.57
C GLU A 127 -14.17 10.81 4.35
N THR A 128 -13.44 9.83 3.81
CA THR A 128 -13.27 8.51 4.41
C THR A 128 -12.02 8.38 5.27
N PHE A 129 -11.16 9.39 5.29
CA PHE A 129 -9.88 9.34 6.01
C PHE A 129 -10.07 9.14 7.51
N SER A 130 -9.41 8.13 8.07
CA SER A 130 -9.49 7.74 9.47
C SER A 130 -8.11 7.69 10.12
N THR A 131 -7.95 8.40 11.22
CA THR A 131 -6.77 8.27 12.09
C THR A 131 -6.92 7.13 13.11
N GLU A 132 -8.10 6.52 13.20
CA GLU A 132 -8.42 5.42 14.14
C GLU A 132 -8.10 4.03 13.56
N ALA A 133 -7.77 3.94 12.28
CA ALA A 133 -7.45 2.66 11.66
C ALA A 133 -6.15 2.08 12.25
N PRO A 134 -6.07 0.76 12.51
CA PRO A 134 -4.82 0.14 12.99
C PRO A 134 -3.61 0.38 12.07
N THR A 135 -3.89 0.62 10.79
CA THR A 135 -2.89 0.92 9.75
C THR A 135 -2.56 2.40 9.64
N ALA A 136 -3.27 3.30 10.33
CA ALA A 136 -3.04 4.75 10.23
C ALA A 136 -1.61 5.12 10.64
N ARG A 137 -0.96 5.96 9.82
CA ARG A 137 0.42 6.42 10.04
C ARG A 137 0.60 7.92 9.79
N ILE A 138 -0.46 8.60 9.36
CA ILE A 138 -0.45 10.04 9.10
C ILE A 138 -1.66 10.70 9.77
N GLU A 139 -1.49 11.92 10.25
CA GLU A 139 -2.54 12.66 10.97
C GLU A 139 -3.51 13.38 10.04
N LYS A 140 -3.12 13.61 8.80
CA LYS A 140 -3.89 14.37 7.81
C LYS A 140 -3.84 13.69 6.45
N PRO A 141 -4.91 13.79 5.64
CA PRO A 141 -4.94 13.25 4.28
C PRO A 141 -3.78 13.79 3.43
N GLN A 142 -3.03 12.89 2.79
CA GLN A 142 -1.95 13.22 1.86
C GLN A 142 -2.22 12.58 0.51
N VAL A 143 -2.17 13.37 -0.56
CA VAL A 143 -2.42 12.92 -1.93
C VAL A 143 -1.23 13.25 -2.81
N MET A 144 -0.80 12.27 -3.60
CA MET A 144 0.12 12.43 -4.71
C MET A 144 -0.64 12.19 -6.01
N ALA A 145 -0.55 13.10 -6.97
CA ALA A 145 -1.13 12.96 -8.31
C ALA A 145 -0.05 12.64 -9.34
N GLY A 146 -0.32 11.67 -10.21
CA GLY A 146 0.55 11.34 -11.34
C GLY A 146 0.26 12.27 -12.52
N ILE A 147 1.31 12.83 -13.14
CA ILE A 147 1.20 13.65 -14.34
C ILE A 147 2.12 13.10 -15.44
N ASN A 148 1.66 13.21 -16.68
CA ASN A 148 2.53 12.98 -17.85
C ASN A 148 3.28 14.27 -18.16
N ALA A 149 4.61 14.18 -18.28
CA ALA A 149 5.46 15.25 -18.72
C ALA A 149 6.07 14.90 -20.10
N VAL A 150 6.11 15.85 -21.03
CA VAL A 150 6.69 15.74 -22.37
C VAL A 150 7.82 16.74 -22.51
#